data_07415e24970603eefd8d6160fcab25ab
#
_entry.id   07415e24970603eefd8d6160fcab25ab
#
_cell.length_a   1.000
_cell.length_b   1.000
_cell.length_c   1.000
_cell.angle_alpha   90.00
_cell.angle_beta   90.00
_cell.angle_gamma   90.00
#
_symmetry.space_group_name_H-M   'P 1'
#
loop_
_entity.id
_entity.type
_entity.pdbx_description
1 polymer ?
#
loop_
_entity_poly.entity_id
_entity_poly.type
_entity_poly.pdbx_seq_one_letter_code
_entity_poly.pdbx_strand_id
1 'polypeptide(L)'
;MKISNLIQNENSQELILVFGGFASHPSHFAHLKSDKNVVLVYDYENLDFKFDLNSFSKITLIAFSMGVCVANRLLKELNFKQKIAINGTNLGIDKSKGIHPTIFKKTLQNFKLEHFKEVLFEECKSLAKDF
;
A
#
# COMPACT_ATOMS: atom_id res chain seq x y z
N MET A 1 5.44 5.37 -9.54
CA MET A 1 4.25 5.02 -8.71
C MET A 1 3.04 5.77 -9.19
N LYS A 2 1.86 5.28 -8.85
CA LYS A 2 0.58 5.93 -9.11
C LYS A 2 -0.03 6.40 -7.80
N ILE A 3 -0.82 7.47 -7.87
CA ILE A 3 -1.54 8.06 -6.74
C ILE A 3 -3.00 8.24 -7.16
N SER A 4 -3.93 7.76 -6.34
CA SER A 4 -5.37 7.83 -6.61
C SER A 4 -6.11 8.38 -5.39
N ASN A 5 -6.94 9.38 -5.60
CA ASN A 5 -7.89 9.84 -4.60
C ASN A 5 -9.05 8.84 -4.54
N LEU A 6 -9.13 8.06 -3.47
CA LEU A 6 -10.22 7.12 -3.24
C LEU A 6 -11.47 7.82 -2.70
N ILE A 7 -11.27 8.76 -1.78
CA ILE A 7 -12.33 9.58 -1.17
C ILE A 7 -11.83 11.01 -1.07
N GLN A 8 -12.63 11.96 -1.54
CA GLN A 8 -12.40 13.39 -1.40
C GLN A 8 -13.50 14.00 -0.55
N ASN A 9 -13.11 14.71 0.50
CA ASN A 9 -14.01 15.46 1.36
C ASN A 9 -13.46 16.88 1.57
N GLU A 10 -14.03 17.84 0.88
CA GLU A 10 -13.60 19.24 0.93
C GLU A 10 -13.79 19.88 2.32
N ASN A 11 -14.66 19.31 3.15
CA ASN A 11 -14.89 19.78 4.52
C ASN A 11 -13.90 19.20 5.54
N SER A 12 -12.99 18.32 5.12
CA SER A 12 -12.02 17.68 6.00
C SER A 12 -10.59 18.04 5.63
N GLN A 13 -9.82 18.48 6.62
CA GLN A 13 -8.37 18.66 6.50
C GLN A 13 -7.58 17.42 7.02
N GLU A 14 -8.26 16.31 7.27
CA GLU A 14 -7.60 15.07 7.65
C GLU A 14 -7.41 14.16 6.42
N LEU A 15 -6.26 13.50 6.37
CA LEU A 15 -5.90 12.55 5.32
C LEU A 15 -5.58 11.18 5.89
N ILE A 16 -6.12 10.14 5.29
CA ILE A 16 -5.64 8.77 5.40
C ILE A 16 -4.82 8.48 4.14
N LEU A 17 -3.51 8.38 4.30
CA LEU A 17 -2.58 8.07 3.21
C LEU A 17 -2.26 6.58 3.24
N VAL A 18 -2.67 5.85 2.20
CA VAL A 18 -2.52 4.41 2.11
C VAL A 18 -1.41 4.06 1.12
N PHE A 19 -0.41 3.32 1.56
CA PHE A 19 0.59 2.69 0.68
C PHE A 19 0.20 1.22 0.49
N GLY A 20 -0.26 0.88 -0.69
CA GLY A 20 -0.75 -0.46 -1.03
C GLY A 20 0.37 -1.50 -1.14
N GLY A 21 0.00 -2.76 -1.13
CA GLY A 21 0.90 -3.87 -1.39
C GLY A 21 1.10 -4.13 -2.89
N PHE A 22 1.72 -5.27 -3.20
CA PHE A 22 1.83 -5.74 -4.57
C PHE A 22 0.43 -5.91 -5.19
N ALA A 23 0.30 -5.49 -6.44
CA ALA A 23 -0.94 -5.53 -7.23
C ALA A 23 -2.15 -4.79 -6.62
N SER A 24 -1.95 -3.91 -5.63
CA SER A 24 -3.03 -3.04 -5.14
C SER A 24 -3.56 -2.15 -6.26
N HIS A 25 -4.90 -2.03 -6.33
CA HIS A 25 -5.59 -1.21 -7.30
C HIS A 25 -6.76 -0.45 -6.64
N PRO A 26 -7.13 0.77 -7.11
CA PRO A 26 -8.22 1.54 -6.52
C PRO A 26 -9.55 0.80 -6.39
N SER A 27 -9.87 -0.09 -7.35
CA SER A 27 -11.12 -0.88 -7.32
C SER A 27 -11.27 -1.77 -6.09
N HIS A 28 -10.14 -2.24 -5.52
CA HIS A 28 -10.17 -3.08 -4.30
C HIS A 28 -10.66 -2.30 -3.07
N PHE A 29 -10.64 -0.98 -3.13
CA PHE A 29 -11.02 -0.06 -2.06
C PHE A 29 -12.36 0.64 -2.30
N ALA A 30 -13.08 0.29 -3.37
CA ALA A 30 -14.33 0.97 -3.76
C ALA A 30 -15.45 0.86 -2.70
N HIS A 31 -15.38 -0.14 -1.83
CA HIS A 31 -16.34 -0.35 -0.73
C HIS A 31 -16.07 0.54 0.50
N LEU A 32 -14.91 1.19 0.58
CA LEU A 32 -14.56 2.02 1.73
C LEU A 32 -15.43 3.29 1.80
N LYS A 33 -15.74 3.67 3.03
CA LYS A 33 -16.41 4.94 3.36
C LYS A 33 -15.60 5.65 4.44
N SER A 34 -15.46 6.96 4.31
CA SER A 34 -14.73 7.79 5.28
C SER A 34 -15.28 9.21 5.27
N ASP A 35 -15.25 9.86 6.41
CA ASP A 35 -15.45 11.30 6.60
C ASP A 35 -14.15 12.10 6.35
N LYS A 36 -13.05 11.41 6.06
CA LYS A 36 -11.73 11.98 5.78
C LYS A 36 -11.36 11.77 4.31
N ASN A 37 -10.39 12.54 3.84
CA ASN A 37 -9.76 12.27 2.56
C ASN A 37 -9.00 10.94 2.64
N VAL A 38 -9.08 10.14 1.58
CA VAL A 38 -8.34 8.86 1.48
C VAL A 38 -7.61 8.83 0.15
N VAL A 39 -6.30 8.65 0.21
CA VAL A 39 -5.42 8.59 -0.96
C VAL A 39 -4.66 7.28 -0.96
N LEU A 40 -4.70 6.58 -2.09
CA LEU A 40 -3.94 5.35 -2.32
C LEU A 40 -2.70 5.65 -3.17
N VAL A 41 -1.56 5.19 -2.67
CA VAL A 41 -0.28 5.13 -3.39
C VAL A 41 0.01 3.67 -3.73
N TYR A 42 0.24 3.38 -5.01
CA TYR A 42 0.39 2.02 -5.52
C TYR A 42 1.24 2.00 -6.79
N ASP A 43 1.47 0.82 -7.37
CA ASP A 43 2.21 0.67 -8.63
C ASP A 43 3.60 1.33 -8.57
N TYR A 44 4.52 0.71 -7.85
CA TYR A 44 5.83 1.27 -7.53
C TYR A 44 6.89 1.03 -8.62
N GLU A 45 6.55 1.20 -9.91
CA GLU A 45 7.53 1.15 -11.01
C GLU A 45 8.66 2.17 -10.84
N ASN A 46 8.33 3.30 -10.20
CA ASN A 46 9.29 4.29 -9.75
C ASN A 46 8.94 4.76 -8.33
N LEU A 47 9.83 5.53 -7.69
CA LEU A 47 9.62 6.09 -6.35
C LEU A 47 9.42 7.60 -6.37
N ASP A 48 8.92 8.15 -7.46
CA ASP A 48 8.65 9.58 -7.62
C ASP A 48 7.29 9.92 -6.97
N PHE A 49 7.34 10.27 -5.70
CA PHE A 49 6.17 10.64 -4.89
C PHE A 49 5.88 12.13 -5.03
N LYS A 50 4.89 12.47 -5.85
CA LYS A 50 4.44 13.85 -6.10
C LYS A 50 3.03 14.05 -5.57
N PHE A 51 2.93 14.27 -4.27
CA PHE A 51 1.66 14.59 -3.62
C PHE A 51 1.89 15.64 -2.53
N ASP A 52 1.09 16.69 -2.51
CA ASP A 52 1.19 17.74 -1.52
C ASP A 52 0.54 17.33 -0.19
N LEU A 53 1.38 16.96 0.76
CA LEU A 53 0.96 16.59 2.11
C LEU A 53 0.68 17.83 3.00
N ASN A 54 1.19 19.02 2.62
CA ASN A 54 1.07 20.23 3.45
C ASN A 54 -0.35 20.80 3.46
N SER A 55 -1.18 20.40 2.50
CA SER A 55 -2.60 20.79 2.45
C SER A 55 -3.44 20.13 3.55
N PHE A 56 -2.89 19.19 4.31
CA PHE A 56 -3.60 18.46 5.35
C PHE A 56 -3.03 18.75 6.74
N SER A 57 -3.93 19.04 7.68
CA SER A 57 -3.54 19.35 9.07
C SER A 57 -3.18 18.10 9.88
N LYS A 58 -3.76 16.95 9.52
CA LYS A 58 -3.51 15.67 10.20
C LYS A 58 -3.46 14.54 9.17
N ILE A 59 -2.41 13.73 9.24
CA ILE A 59 -2.20 12.61 8.33
C ILE A 59 -2.05 11.33 9.13
N THR A 60 -2.86 10.32 8.81
CA THR A 60 -2.68 8.94 9.24
C THR A 60 -2.08 8.16 8.09
N LEU A 61 -0.91 7.57 8.29
CA LEU A 61 -0.25 6.70 7.32
C LEU A 61 -0.63 5.25 7.59
N ILE A 62 -1.18 4.58 6.60
CA ILE A 62 -1.41 3.13 6.60
C ILE A 62 -0.59 2.52 5.48
N ALA A 63 0.24 1.55 5.80
CA ALA A 63 1.07 0.88 4.81
C ALA A 63 0.89 -0.65 4.91
N PHE A 64 0.72 -1.30 3.77
CA PHE A 64 0.47 -2.73 3.68
C PHE A 64 1.54 -3.44 2.85
N SER A 65 2.07 -4.55 3.37
CA SER A 65 3.00 -5.44 2.66
C SER A 65 4.21 -4.67 2.10
N MET A 66 4.46 -4.71 0.79
CA MET A 66 5.52 -3.96 0.11
C MET A 66 5.43 -2.44 0.36
N GLY A 67 4.22 -1.90 0.52
CA GLY A 67 3.99 -0.49 0.82
C GLY A 67 4.65 -0.03 2.11
N VAL A 68 4.87 -0.92 3.09
CA VAL A 68 5.58 -0.57 4.33
C VAL A 68 7.03 -0.16 4.03
N CYS A 69 7.73 -0.94 3.21
CA CYS A 69 9.10 -0.63 2.82
C CYS A 69 9.17 0.67 2.00
N VAL A 70 8.25 0.84 1.05
CA VAL A 70 8.19 2.04 0.20
C VAL A 70 7.86 3.29 1.01
N ALA A 71 6.84 3.25 1.86
CA ALA A 71 6.47 4.37 2.73
C ALA A 71 7.61 4.75 3.68
N ASN A 72 8.28 3.76 4.30
CA ASN A 72 9.42 4.02 5.15
C ASN A 72 10.56 4.70 4.38
N ARG A 73 10.84 4.26 3.16
CA ARG A 73 11.91 4.83 2.35
C ARG A 73 11.65 6.28 1.95
N LEU A 74 10.39 6.63 1.67
CA LEU A 74 10.01 7.96 1.17
C LEU A 74 9.66 8.95 2.29
N LEU A 75 9.05 8.46 3.37
CA LEU A 75 8.33 9.30 4.32
C LEU A 75 8.79 9.11 5.78
N LYS A 76 9.91 8.41 6.03
CA LYS A 76 10.35 8.10 7.41
C LYS A 76 10.60 9.34 8.27
N GLU A 77 11.10 10.43 7.66
CA GLU A 77 11.44 11.68 8.34
C GLU A 77 10.22 12.58 8.60
N LEU A 78 9.05 12.24 8.02
CA LEU A 78 7.84 13.04 8.20
C LEU A 78 7.07 12.66 9.47
N ASN A 79 6.48 13.67 10.09
CA ASN A 79 5.63 13.49 11.25
C ASN A 79 4.19 13.19 10.82
N PHE A 80 3.65 12.10 11.32
CA PHE A 80 2.28 11.67 11.11
C PHE A 80 1.56 11.59 12.46
N LYS A 81 0.25 11.84 12.45
CA LYS A 81 -0.61 11.62 13.64
C LYS A 81 -0.52 10.17 14.10
N GLN A 82 -0.50 9.24 13.14
CA GLN A 82 -0.38 7.81 13.38
C GLN A 82 0.27 7.13 12.18
N LYS A 83 1.07 6.11 12.44
CA LYS A 83 1.66 5.22 11.42
C LYS A 83 1.22 3.78 11.73
N ILE A 84 0.59 3.12 10.76
CA ILE A 84 0.11 1.74 10.86
C ILE A 84 0.77 0.91 9.77
N ALA A 85 1.49 -0.12 10.16
CA ALA A 85 2.09 -1.09 9.25
C ALA A 85 1.36 -2.43 9.36
N ILE A 86 0.95 -2.98 8.22
CA ILE A 86 0.20 -4.24 8.15
C ILE A 86 0.99 -5.22 7.28
N ASN A 87 1.31 -6.40 7.82
CA ASN A 87 1.94 -7.51 7.10
C ASN A 87 3.16 -7.11 6.24
N GLY A 88 3.99 -6.21 6.75
CA GLY A 88 5.17 -5.75 6.02
C GLY A 88 6.31 -5.36 6.95
N THR A 89 7.49 -5.21 6.37
CA THR A 89 8.69 -4.72 7.08
C THR A 89 9.27 -3.51 6.37
N ASN A 90 10.02 -2.69 7.09
CA ASN A 90 10.70 -1.53 6.52
C ASN A 90 11.94 -1.89 5.67
N LEU A 91 12.41 -3.15 5.75
CA LEU A 91 13.59 -3.61 5.02
C LEU A 91 13.25 -4.25 3.66
N GLY A 92 11.99 -4.66 3.45
CA GLY A 92 11.55 -5.29 2.21
C GLY A 92 12.23 -6.63 1.96
N ILE A 93 13.22 -6.68 1.07
CA ILE A 93 14.01 -7.89 0.78
C ILE A 93 15.24 -7.89 1.69
N ASP A 94 15.25 -8.79 2.66
CA ASP A 94 16.32 -8.88 3.66
C ASP A 94 16.42 -10.31 4.21
N LYS A 95 17.64 -10.74 4.55
CA LYS A 95 17.91 -12.12 5.02
C LYS A 95 17.30 -12.44 6.39
N SER A 96 17.10 -11.43 7.24
CA SER A 96 16.74 -11.62 8.64
C SER A 96 15.36 -11.08 9.02
N LYS A 97 14.95 -9.96 8.40
CA LYS A 97 13.74 -9.21 8.80
C LYS A 97 12.81 -8.87 7.63
N GLY A 98 13.02 -9.48 6.48
CA GLY A 98 12.23 -9.25 5.28
C GLY A 98 11.96 -10.53 4.50
N ILE A 99 11.59 -10.40 3.24
CA ILE A 99 11.50 -11.54 2.31
C ILE A 99 12.93 -11.97 1.99
N HIS A 100 13.26 -13.23 2.29
CA HIS A 100 14.60 -13.75 2.01
C HIS A 100 14.93 -13.63 0.50
N PRO A 101 16.11 -13.11 0.11
CA PRO A 101 16.46 -12.86 -1.29
C PRO A 101 16.29 -14.08 -2.22
N THR A 102 16.61 -15.28 -1.71
CA THR A 102 16.44 -16.53 -2.47
C THR A 102 14.96 -16.83 -2.74
N ILE A 103 14.08 -16.61 -1.75
CA ILE A 103 12.63 -16.80 -1.90
C ILE A 103 12.10 -15.79 -2.90
N PHE A 104 12.47 -14.52 -2.78
CA PHE A 104 12.06 -13.48 -3.71
C PHE A 104 12.46 -13.80 -5.16
N LYS A 105 13.73 -14.23 -5.37
CA LYS A 105 14.20 -14.62 -6.69
C LYS A 105 13.42 -15.80 -7.28
N LYS A 106 13.14 -16.84 -6.48
CA LYS A 106 12.33 -17.98 -6.89
C LYS A 106 10.89 -17.57 -7.24
N THR A 107 10.30 -16.68 -6.46
CA THR A 107 8.96 -16.13 -6.73
C THR A 107 8.93 -15.40 -8.06
N LEU A 108 9.90 -14.52 -8.33
CA LEU A 108 9.98 -13.82 -9.62
C LEU A 108 10.10 -14.78 -10.83
N GLN A 109 10.87 -15.85 -10.68
CA GLN A 109 11.09 -16.83 -11.76
C GLN A 109 9.88 -17.70 -12.05
N ASN A 110 9.05 -17.96 -11.02
CA ASN A 110 7.94 -18.90 -11.08
C ASN A 110 6.58 -18.23 -10.82
N PHE A 111 6.50 -16.90 -10.88
CA PHE A 111 5.28 -16.18 -10.62
C PHE A 111 4.17 -16.57 -11.60
N LYS A 112 3.06 -17.05 -11.06
CA LYS A 112 1.83 -17.34 -11.81
C LYS A 112 0.70 -16.57 -11.12
N LEU A 113 0.05 -15.68 -11.86
CA LEU A 113 -1.00 -14.82 -11.33
C LEU A 113 -2.16 -15.64 -10.72
N GLU A 114 -2.58 -16.71 -11.40
CA GLU A 114 -3.68 -17.56 -10.91
C GLU A 114 -3.34 -18.21 -9.57
N HIS A 115 -2.13 -18.75 -9.43
CA HIS A 115 -1.69 -19.33 -8.15
C HIS A 115 -1.58 -18.25 -7.05
N PHE A 116 -1.10 -17.06 -7.39
CA PHE A 116 -1.04 -15.93 -6.45
C PHE A 116 -2.44 -15.55 -5.96
N LYS A 117 -3.44 -15.49 -6.85
CA LYS A 117 -4.84 -15.24 -6.50
C LYS A 117 -5.41 -16.33 -5.59
N GLU A 118 -5.14 -17.60 -5.92
CA GLU A 118 -5.58 -18.74 -5.10
C GLU A 118 -5.09 -18.62 -3.65
N VAL A 119 -3.80 -18.36 -3.47
CA VAL A 119 -3.18 -18.22 -2.14
C VAL A 119 -3.69 -16.99 -1.40
N LEU A 120 -3.84 -15.86 -2.11
CA LEU A 120 -4.26 -14.59 -1.50
C LEU A 120 -5.72 -14.62 -1.04
N PHE A 121 -6.58 -15.32 -1.77
CA PHE A 121 -8.04 -15.36 -1.54
C PHE A 121 -8.56 -16.74 -1.13
N GLU A 122 -7.72 -17.59 -0.54
CA GLU A 122 -8.03 -18.99 -0.22
C GLU A 122 -9.40 -19.15 0.50
N GLU A 123 -9.69 -18.26 1.45
CA GLU A 123 -10.96 -18.25 2.20
C GLU A 123 -12.03 -17.31 1.60
N CYS A 124 -11.66 -16.42 0.69
CA CYS A 124 -12.54 -15.36 0.16
C CYS A 124 -12.49 -15.29 -1.37
N LYS A 125 -12.68 -16.44 -2.06
CA LYS A 125 -12.60 -16.55 -3.54
C LYS A 125 -13.50 -15.59 -4.31
N SER A 126 -14.64 -15.17 -3.70
CA SER A 126 -15.54 -14.19 -4.32
C SER A 126 -14.91 -12.81 -4.50
N LEU A 127 -13.92 -12.45 -3.69
CA LEU A 127 -13.19 -11.17 -3.77
C LEU A 127 -12.10 -11.18 -4.86
N ALA A 128 -11.70 -12.36 -5.34
CA ALA A 128 -10.67 -12.49 -6.37
C ALA A 128 -11.13 -12.03 -7.76
N LYS A 129 -12.42 -11.80 -7.96
CA LYS A 129 -12.98 -11.39 -9.27
C LYS A 129 -12.56 -9.99 -9.69
N ASP A 130 -12.28 -9.12 -8.73
CA ASP A 130 -11.93 -7.71 -8.95
C ASP A 130 -10.41 -7.49 -8.95
N PHE A 131 -9.63 -8.57 -8.89
CA PHE A 131 -8.16 -8.53 -8.80
C PHE A 131 -7.45 -8.67 -10.15
#